data_bda976da2cf74b3c824b2cc1d0758275
#
_entry.id   bda976da2cf74b3c824b2cc1d0758275
#
_cell.length_a   1.000
_cell.length_b   1.000
_cell.length_c   1.000
_cell.angle_alpha   90.00
_cell.angle_beta   90.00
_cell.angle_gamma   90.00
#
_symmetry.space_group_name_H-M   'P 1'
#
loop_
_entity.id
_entity.type
_entity.pdbx_description
1 polymer ?
#
loop_
_entity_poly.entity_id
_entity_poly.type
_entity_poly.pdbx_seq_one_letter_code
_entity_poly.pdbx_strand_id
1 'polypeptide(L)'
;MSESKSNYKKVTTNSLQEIKKNGDKISMLTAYDYTLAKIIDQAGIDIILVGDSASNVMAGHETTLPITLDQMIYHASSVVRAVNRALVVVDMPFGTYQGNPIKALNSAIRIMKETGGHSVKLEGGSEIIESIKKIISAGIPVMGHLGLTPQSIYKFGTYTVRAKEEEEAQKLISDAKLLEEAGCFGIVLEKIPAKLAQEISKSLSIPVIGIGAGSQVDGQVLVLHDMLGMNHDFNPRFLRRYLNLYDEITTGVKKYISDVKNSDFPNKDEQY
;
A
#
# COMPACT_ATOMS: atom_id res chain seq x y z
N MET A 1 7.58 -23.04 24.83
CA MET A 1 6.65 -23.54 23.79
C MET A 1 7.29 -23.25 22.44
N SER A 2 7.77 -24.27 21.71
CA SER A 2 8.33 -24.10 20.37
C SER A 2 7.16 -23.83 19.41
N GLU A 3 7.05 -22.60 18.93
CA GLU A 3 6.16 -22.30 17.82
C GLU A 3 6.59 -23.16 16.63
N SER A 4 5.69 -24.02 16.15
CA SER A 4 5.84 -24.72 14.90
C SER A 4 6.06 -23.66 13.82
N LYS A 5 7.24 -23.61 13.19
CA LYS A 5 7.49 -22.84 11.98
C LYS A 5 6.50 -23.33 10.95
N SER A 6 5.38 -22.62 10.78
CA SER A 6 4.43 -22.90 9.72
C SER A 6 5.16 -22.74 8.38
N ASN A 7 5.07 -23.76 7.55
CA ASN A 7 5.80 -23.87 6.28
C ASN A 7 5.14 -22.98 5.20
N TYR A 8 4.96 -21.67 5.47
CA TYR A 8 4.40 -20.75 4.49
C TYR A 8 5.46 -20.41 3.43
N LYS A 9 5.16 -20.72 2.18
CA LYS A 9 5.98 -20.25 1.04
C LYS A 9 5.91 -18.71 1.01
N LYS A 10 7.06 -18.05 1.15
CA LYS A 10 7.15 -16.59 1.08
C LYS A 10 6.74 -16.07 -0.29
N VAL A 11 6.00 -14.97 -0.30
CA VAL A 11 5.68 -14.22 -1.52
C VAL A 11 6.89 -13.38 -1.92
N THR A 12 7.28 -13.48 -3.18
CA THR A 12 8.40 -12.75 -3.79
C THR A 12 7.94 -12.04 -5.06
N THR A 13 8.74 -11.12 -5.56
CA THR A 13 8.47 -10.46 -6.86
C THR A 13 8.27 -11.47 -7.99
N ASN A 14 9.06 -12.55 -8.01
CA ASN A 14 8.93 -13.64 -8.99
C ASN A 14 7.60 -14.40 -8.82
N SER A 15 7.20 -14.73 -7.60
CA SER A 15 5.94 -15.44 -7.37
C SER A 15 4.72 -14.61 -7.76
N LEU A 16 4.77 -13.28 -7.66
CA LEU A 16 3.72 -12.40 -8.16
C LEU A 16 3.58 -12.45 -9.68
N GLN A 17 4.70 -12.55 -10.40
CA GLN A 17 4.66 -12.76 -11.85
C GLN A 17 4.08 -14.11 -12.24
N GLU A 18 4.37 -15.16 -11.46
CA GLU A 18 3.77 -16.50 -11.64
C GLU A 18 2.25 -16.46 -11.42
N ILE A 19 1.79 -15.77 -10.36
CA ILE A 19 0.35 -15.59 -10.09
C ILE A 19 -0.35 -14.94 -11.30
N LYS A 20 0.21 -13.84 -11.84
CA LYS A 20 -0.31 -13.21 -13.05
C LYS A 20 -0.34 -14.15 -14.25
N LYS A 21 0.76 -14.88 -14.52
CA LYS A 21 0.84 -15.83 -15.64
C LYS A 21 -0.21 -16.94 -15.57
N ASN A 22 -0.55 -17.37 -14.36
CA ASN A 22 -1.58 -18.38 -14.12
C ASN A 22 -3.00 -17.82 -14.21
N GLY A 23 -3.17 -16.50 -14.31
CA GLY A 23 -4.48 -15.83 -14.32
C GLY A 23 -5.11 -15.69 -12.94
N ASP A 24 -4.36 -16.00 -11.88
CA ASP A 24 -4.79 -15.82 -10.50
C ASP A 24 -4.73 -14.34 -10.08
N LYS A 25 -5.42 -14.00 -8.99
CA LYS A 25 -5.49 -12.61 -8.50
C LYS A 25 -4.61 -12.39 -7.28
N ILE A 26 -3.96 -11.24 -7.26
CA ILE A 26 -3.08 -10.77 -6.19
C ILE A 26 -3.88 -9.91 -5.23
N SER A 27 -3.81 -10.24 -3.95
CA SER A 27 -4.42 -9.45 -2.87
C SER A 27 -3.38 -8.57 -2.18
N MET A 28 -3.72 -7.29 -2.00
CA MET A 28 -2.85 -6.32 -1.35
C MET A 28 -3.64 -5.46 -0.37
N LEU A 29 -3.08 -5.20 0.82
CA LEU A 29 -3.64 -4.30 1.83
C LEU A 29 -2.55 -3.43 2.42
N THR A 30 -2.92 -2.24 2.88
CA THR A 30 -1.99 -1.44 3.68
C THR A 30 -1.89 -1.97 5.11
N ALA A 31 -0.74 -1.75 5.77
CA ALA A 31 -0.58 -1.84 7.22
C ALA A 31 0.50 -0.88 7.70
N TYR A 32 0.40 -0.47 8.97
CA TYR A 32 1.26 0.56 9.53
C TYR A 32 1.81 0.21 10.92
N ASP A 33 1.36 -0.88 11.52
CA ASP A 33 1.78 -1.36 12.83
C ASP A 33 1.95 -2.88 12.86
N TYR A 34 2.56 -3.35 13.95
CA TYR A 34 2.87 -4.76 14.17
C TYR A 34 1.62 -5.64 14.28
N THR A 35 0.61 -5.21 15.02
CA THR A 35 -0.54 -6.05 15.38
C THR A 35 -1.42 -6.32 14.16
N LEU A 36 -1.81 -5.27 13.44
CA LEU A 36 -2.62 -5.40 12.22
C LEU A 36 -1.84 -6.12 11.12
N ALA A 37 -0.54 -5.82 10.94
CA ALA A 37 0.29 -6.53 9.97
C ALA A 37 0.35 -8.04 10.24
N LYS A 38 0.48 -8.45 11.51
CA LYS A 38 0.46 -9.88 11.90
C LYS A 38 -0.87 -10.55 11.56
N ILE A 39 -1.98 -9.87 11.82
CA ILE A 39 -3.32 -10.40 11.54
C ILE A 39 -3.51 -10.63 10.04
N ILE A 40 -3.18 -9.64 9.21
CA ILE A 40 -3.39 -9.75 7.76
C ILE A 40 -2.39 -10.70 7.08
N ASP A 41 -1.15 -10.81 7.58
CA ASP A 41 -0.20 -11.83 7.10
C ASP A 41 -0.70 -13.24 7.39
N GLN A 42 -1.21 -13.48 8.61
CA GLN A 42 -1.82 -14.76 8.99
C GLN A 42 -3.11 -15.07 8.21
N ALA A 43 -3.85 -14.06 7.78
CA ALA A 43 -5.01 -14.21 6.91
C ALA A 43 -4.64 -14.61 5.47
N GLY A 44 -3.35 -14.57 5.11
CA GLY A 44 -2.84 -15.05 3.82
C GLY A 44 -2.78 -13.99 2.71
N ILE A 45 -2.71 -12.70 3.07
CA ILE A 45 -2.51 -11.61 2.10
C ILE A 45 -1.22 -11.82 1.30
N ASP A 46 -1.18 -11.44 0.02
CA ASP A 46 0.01 -11.60 -0.82
C ASP A 46 0.99 -10.44 -0.66
N ILE A 47 0.49 -9.21 -0.60
CA ILE A 47 1.32 -8.01 -0.46
C ILE A 47 0.80 -7.18 0.71
N ILE A 48 1.72 -6.70 1.54
CA ILE A 48 1.46 -5.65 2.53
C ILE A 48 2.16 -4.38 2.08
N LEU A 49 1.39 -3.29 1.93
CA LEU A 49 1.89 -1.97 1.62
C LEU A 49 2.02 -1.15 2.91
N VAL A 50 3.22 -0.72 3.21
CA VAL A 50 3.42 0.37 4.17
C VAL A 50 3.26 1.66 3.37
N GLY A 51 2.00 2.12 3.28
CA GLY A 51 1.60 3.25 2.45
C GLY A 51 1.85 4.60 3.12
N ASP A 52 2.15 5.63 2.31
CA ASP A 52 2.20 7.02 2.78
C ASP A 52 0.82 7.54 3.22
N SER A 53 -0.26 6.81 2.92
CA SER A 53 -1.60 6.96 3.51
C SER A 53 -1.60 6.84 5.04
N ALA A 54 -0.51 6.37 5.67
CA ALA A 54 -0.27 6.52 7.12
C ALA A 54 -0.38 8.00 7.57
N SER A 55 -0.01 8.94 6.71
CA SER A 55 -0.22 10.38 6.94
C SER A 55 -1.68 10.71 7.26
N ASN A 56 -2.61 10.11 6.54
CA ASN A 56 -4.04 10.33 6.74
C ASN A 56 -4.59 9.50 7.91
N VAL A 57 -4.46 8.17 7.86
CA VAL A 57 -5.19 7.26 8.77
C VAL A 57 -4.50 7.05 10.12
N MET A 58 -3.20 7.33 10.23
CA MET A 58 -2.45 7.24 11.50
C MET A 58 -2.16 8.60 12.12
N ALA A 59 -1.81 9.60 11.31
CA ALA A 59 -1.42 10.92 11.80
C ALA A 59 -2.51 11.99 11.67
N GLY A 60 -3.63 11.71 10.94
CA GLY A 60 -4.76 12.62 10.81
C GLY A 60 -4.53 13.81 9.88
N HIS A 61 -3.52 13.77 9.01
CA HIS A 61 -3.28 14.81 8.02
C HIS A 61 -4.27 14.72 6.85
N GLU A 62 -4.56 15.83 6.20
CA GLU A 62 -5.46 15.91 5.05
C GLU A 62 -4.88 15.24 3.78
N THR A 63 -3.54 15.21 3.66
CA THR A 63 -2.83 14.67 2.50
C THR A 63 -1.72 13.71 2.93
N THR A 64 -1.16 12.97 1.96
CA THR A 64 0.00 12.10 2.20
C THR A 64 1.33 12.86 2.28
N LEU A 65 1.37 14.16 1.92
CA LEU A 65 2.59 14.94 1.79
C LEU A 65 3.38 15.16 3.09
N PRO A 66 2.75 15.33 4.27
CA PRO A 66 3.49 15.64 5.50
C PRO A 66 4.34 14.50 6.05
N ILE A 67 4.03 13.23 5.69
CA ILE A 67 4.75 12.10 6.28
C ILE A 67 6.22 12.10 5.87
N THR A 68 7.10 11.93 6.84
CA THR A 68 8.56 11.94 6.63
C THR A 68 9.12 10.54 6.35
N LEU A 69 10.35 10.49 5.82
CA LEU A 69 11.06 9.23 5.62
C LEU A 69 11.27 8.48 6.94
N ASP A 70 11.56 9.17 8.03
CA ASP A 70 11.78 8.56 9.35
C ASP A 70 10.49 7.94 9.90
N GLN A 71 9.35 8.60 9.71
CA GLN A 71 8.04 8.04 10.06
C GLN A 71 7.70 6.81 9.22
N MET A 72 7.97 6.84 7.91
CA MET A 72 7.79 5.66 7.06
C MET A 72 8.69 4.49 7.48
N ILE A 73 9.95 4.76 7.86
CA ILE A 73 10.87 3.76 8.40
C ILE A 73 10.34 3.19 9.72
N TYR A 74 9.79 4.01 10.61
CA TYR A 74 9.17 3.54 11.85
C TYR A 74 8.01 2.57 11.60
N HIS A 75 7.06 2.95 10.74
CA HIS A 75 5.93 2.09 10.35
C HIS A 75 6.41 0.80 9.68
N ALA A 76 7.31 0.93 8.69
CA ALA A 76 7.82 -0.22 7.95
C ALA A 76 8.57 -1.22 8.86
N SER A 77 9.39 -0.73 9.79
CA SER A 77 10.08 -1.58 10.76
C SER A 77 9.10 -2.36 11.65
N SER A 78 7.97 -1.74 12.02
CA SER A 78 6.92 -2.38 12.82
C SER A 78 6.22 -3.48 12.02
N VAL A 79 5.88 -3.21 10.77
CA VAL A 79 5.23 -4.16 9.85
C VAL A 79 6.14 -5.34 9.53
N VAL A 80 7.40 -5.08 9.14
CA VAL A 80 8.34 -6.13 8.74
C VAL A 80 8.58 -7.15 9.85
N ARG A 81 8.65 -6.70 11.11
CA ARG A 81 8.80 -7.63 12.26
C ARG A 81 7.62 -8.56 12.45
N ALA A 82 6.43 -8.21 11.93
CA ALA A 82 5.21 -9.00 12.08
C ALA A 82 5.00 -10.01 10.95
N VAL A 83 5.64 -9.81 9.79
CA VAL A 83 5.33 -10.51 8.54
C VAL A 83 6.26 -11.71 8.35
N ASN A 84 5.66 -12.86 8.03
CA ASN A 84 6.38 -14.10 7.74
C ASN A 84 6.24 -14.54 6.27
N ARG A 85 5.11 -14.23 5.62
CA ARG A 85 4.74 -14.70 4.28
C ARG A 85 4.69 -13.59 3.24
N ALA A 86 3.96 -12.53 3.49
CA ALA A 86 3.64 -11.49 2.51
C ALA A 86 4.89 -10.74 2.01
N LEU A 87 4.84 -10.27 0.76
CA LEU A 87 5.81 -9.30 0.25
C LEU A 87 5.51 -7.93 0.88
N VAL A 88 6.49 -7.32 1.54
CA VAL A 88 6.35 -5.97 2.10
C VAL A 88 6.89 -4.95 1.12
N VAL A 89 6.02 -4.04 0.68
CA VAL A 89 6.32 -2.88 -0.16
C VAL A 89 6.25 -1.63 0.70
N VAL A 90 7.22 -0.72 0.61
CA VAL A 90 7.26 0.51 1.40
C VAL A 90 7.21 1.72 0.47
N ASP A 91 6.25 2.63 0.72
CA ASP A 91 6.18 3.88 -0.03
C ASP A 91 7.36 4.79 0.28
N MET A 92 7.95 5.34 -0.77
CA MET A 92 8.86 6.46 -0.63
C MET A 92 8.04 7.76 -0.50
N PRO A 93 8.14 8.49 0.63
CA PRO A 93 7.33 9.67 0.83
C PRO A 93 7.74 10.83 -0.08
N PHE A 94 6.81 11.76 -0.28
CA PHE A 94 7.03 12.96 -1.07
C PHE A 94 8.32 13.70 -0.70
N GLY A 95 9.04 14.19 -1.70
CA GLY A 95 10.30 14.94 -1.54
C GLY A 95 11.53 14.06 -1.35
N THR A 96 11.40 12.72 -1.34
CA THR A 96 12.54 11.80 -1.15
C THR A 96 13.12 11.25 -2.45
N TYR A 97 12.39 11.33 -3.56
CA TYR A 97 12.82 10.74 -4.85
C TYR A 97 12.59 11.61 -6.07
N GLN A 98 11.80 12.68 -5.94
CA GLN A 98 11.56 13.60 -7.06
C GLN A 98 12.81 14.44 -7.33
N GLY A 99 13.17 14.58 -8.60
CA GLY A 99 14.19 15.52 -9.09
C GLY A 99 15.67 15.19 -8.81
N ASN A 100 15.98 14.17 -8.01
CA ASN A 100 17.39 13.77 -7.76
C ASN A 100 17.55 12.26 -7.57
N PRO A 101 18.08 11.52 -8.57
CA PRO A 101 18.23 10.07 -8.51
C PRO A 101 19.16 9.57 -7.39
N ILE A 102 20.19 10.34 -7.01
CA ILE A 102 21.09 9.96 -5.90
C ILE A 102 20.39 10.08 -4.56
N LYS A 103 19.62 11.16 -4.36
CA LYS A 103 18.78 11.30 -3.16
C LYS A 103 17.74 10.17 -3.06
N ALA A 104 17.11 9.84 -4.20
CA ALA A 104 16.16 8.74 -4.30
C ALA A 104 16.80 7.41 -3.87
N LEU A 105 17.97 7.07 -4.41
CA LEU A 105 18.73 5.88 -4.05
C LEU A 105 19.06 5.85 -2.55
N ASN A 106 19.57 6.96 -2.00
CA ASN A 106 19.92 7.04 -0.57
C ASN A 106 18.69 6.83 0.34
N SER A 107 17.55 7.40 -0.04
CA SER A 107 16.29 7.19 0.69
C SER A 107 15.81 5.73 0.62
N ALA A 108 15.88 5.11 -0.56
CA ALA A 108 15.54 3.70 -0.74
C ALA A 108 16.49 2.78 0.06
N ILE A 109 17.81 3.05 0.05
CA ILE A 109 18.79 2.30 0.86
C ILE A 109 18.46 2.40 2.35
N ARG A 110 18.07 3.57 2.86
CA ARG A 110 17.63 3.73 4.25
C ARG A 110 16.43 2.84 4.57
N ILE A 111 15.40 2.89 3.73
CA ILE A 111 14.22 2.02 3.91
C ILE A 111 14.65 0.56 3.97
N MET A 112 15.39 0.06 3.00
CA MET A 112 15.80 -1.35 2.94
C MET A 112 16.65 -1.78 4.15
N LYS A 113 17.65 -0.99 4.52
CA LYS A 113 18.60 -1.32 5.59
C LYS A 113 18.01 -1.19 6.99
N GLU A 114 17.22 -0.13 7.22
CA GLU A 114 16.72 0.18 8.57
C GLU A 114 15.45 -0.62 8.91
N THR A 115 14.70 -1.07 7.89
CA THR A 115 13.44 -1.78 8.11
C THR A 115 13.48 -3.27 7.79
N GLY A 116 14.34 -3.68 6.86
CA GLY A 116 14.28 -5.02 6.26
C GLY A 116 13.13 -5.21 5.28
N GLY A 117 12.51 -4.12 4.78
CA GLY A 117 11.48 -4.15 3.75
C GLY A 117 11.97 -4.84 2.47
N HIS A 118 11.05 -5.35 1.66
CA HIS A 118 11.41 -6.17 0.49
C HIS A 118 11.50 -5.36 -0.81
N SER A 119 10.83 -4.22 -0.88
CA SER A 119 10.76 -3.36 -2.07
C SER A 119 10.25 -1.97 -1.70
N VAL A 120 10.38 -1.03 -2.63
CA VAL A 120 9.84 0.33 -2.48
C VAL A 120 8.80 0.63 -3.56
N LYS A 121 7.87 1.58 -3.27
CA LYS A 121 6.91 2.10 -4.25
C LYS A 121 7.12 3.59 -4.45
N LEU A 122 7.03 4.05 -5.71
CA LEU A 122 7.19 5.44 -6.13
C LEU A 122 6.02 5.85 -7.03
N GLU A 123 5.56 7.09 -6.88
CA GLU A 123 4.49 7.70 -7.67
C GLU A 123 5.04 8.54 -8.81
N GLY A 124 4.58 8.26 -10.04
CA GLY A 124 4.96 8.97 -11.26
C GLY A 124 5.47 8.04 -12.35
N GLY A 125 5.61 8.60 -13.56
CA GLY A 125 6.07 7.93 -14.76
C GLY A 125 7.42 8.46 -15.27
N SER A 126 7.41 9.00 -16.47
CA SER A 126 8.59 9.54 -17.15
C SER A 126 9.35 10.58 -16.34
N GLU A 127 8.67 11.38 -15.52
CA GLU A 127 9.26 12.44 -14.70
C GLU A 127 10.18 11.91 -13.58
N ILE A 128 10.03 10.65 -13.15
CA ILE A 128 10.85 10.04 -12.09
C ILE A 128 11.67 8.83 -12.56
N ILE A 129 11.68 8.57 -13.85
CA ILE A 129 12.27 7.34 -14.42
C ILE A 129 13.75 7.16 -14.07
N GLU A 130 14.52 8.24 -14.02
CA GLU A 130 15.93 8.17 -13.67
C GLU A 130 16.16 7.78 -12.20
N SER A 131 15.26 8.22 -11.30
CA SER A 131 15.25 7.77 -9.90
C SER A 131 14.94 6.28 -9.79
N ILE A 132 13.94 5.79 -10.53
CA ILE A 132 13.57 4.38 -10.58
C ILE A 132 14.74 3.52 -11.10
N LYS A 133 15.31 3.86 -12.26
CA LYS A 133 16.46 3.15 -12.82
C LYS A 133 17.63 3.11 -11.84
N LYS A 134 17.90 4.23 -11.15
CA LYS A 134 18.99 4.32 -10.19
C LYS A 134 18.80 3.40 -8.99
N ILE A 135 17.55 3.32 -8.47
CA ILE A 135 17.19 2.42 -7.35
C ILE A 135 17.30 0.96 -7.79
N ILE A 136 16.73 0.61 -8.95
CA ILE A 136 16.77 -0.77 -9.49
C ILE A 136 18.21 -1.21 -9.76
N SER A 137 19.08 -0.32 -10.30
CA SER A 137 20.48 -0.65 -10.56
C SER A 137 21.28 -1.00 -9.31
N ALA A 138 20.80 -0.62 -8.12
CA ALA A 138 21.38 -0.99 -6.83
C ALA A 138 20.83 -2.31 -6.27
N GLY A 139 19.95 -3.01 -7.02
CA GLY A 139 19.35 -4.28 -6.60
C GLY A 139 18.10 -4.15 -5.76
N ILE A 140 17.49 -2.96 -5.65
CA ILE A 140 16.27 -2.73 -4.87
C ILE A 140 15.06 -2.87 -5.81
N PRO A 141 14.12 -3.80 -5.55
CA PRO A 141 12.91 -3.94 -6.35
C PRO A 141 12.00 -2.72 -6.21
N VAL A 142 11.44 -2.26 -7.33
CA VAL A 142 10.56 -1.09 -7.37
C VAL A 142 9.19 -1.46 -7.91
N MET A 143 8.13 -0.99 -7.24
CA MET A 143 6.75 -0.95 -7.72
C MET A 143 6.43 0.48 -8.17
N GLY A 144 5.90 0.65 -9.38
CA GLY A 144 5.42 1.95 -9.86
C GLY A 144 4.02 2.28 -9.36
N HIS A 145 3.61 3.55 -9.43
CA HIS A 145 2.25 3.97 -9.15
C HIS A 145 1.83 5.10 -10.10
N LEU A 146 0.76 4.86 -10.86
CA LEU A 146 0.24 5.75 -11.89
C LEU A 146 -1.28 6.00 -11.73
N GLY A 147 -1.78 6.99 -12.46
CA GLY A 147 -3.16 7.44 -12.40
C GLY A 147 -3.32 8.59 -11.41
N LEU A 148 -4.25 8.47 -10.47
CA LEU A 148 -4.27 9.39 -9.34
C LEU A 148 -3.12 9.06 -8.41
N THR A 149 -2.17 9.97 -8.31
CA THR A 149 -1.03 9.86 -7.40
C THR A 149 -1.24 10.87 -6.26
N PRO A 150 -1.57 10.42 -5.03
CA PRO A 150 -1.87 11.30 -3.89
C PRO A 150 -0.77 12.33 -3.59
N GLN A 151 0.49 12.00 -3.82
CA GLN A 151 1.62 12.92 -3.67
C GLN A 151 1.57 14.10 -4.66
N SER A 152 0.79 13.99 -5.74
CA SER A 152 0.57 15.06 -6.73
C SER A 152 -0.74 15.80 -6.54
N ILE A 153 -1.39 15.70 -5.37
CA ILE A 153 -2.76 16.20 -5.15
C ILE A 153 -2.90 17.69 -5.43
N TYR A 154 -1.92 18.51 -5.08
CA TYR A 154 -1.96 19.94 -5.37
C TYR A 154 -1.79 20.27 -6.86
N LYS A 155 -1.08 19.43 -7.63
CA LYS A 155 -1.03 19.54 -9.10
C LYS A 155 -2.37 19.20 -9.72
N PHE A 156 -3.08 18.20 -9.19
CA PHE A 156 -4.38 17.78 -9.71
C PHE A 156 -5.54 18.65 -9.21
N GLY A 157 -5.42 19.24 -8.04
CA GLY A 157 -6.44 20.07 -7.40
C GLY A 157 -7.64 19.29 -6.85
N THR A 158 -7.81 18.00 -7.22
CA THR A 158 -8.94 17.16 -6.81
C THR A 158 -8.57 15.69 -6.79
N TYR A 159 -9.35 14.87 -6.05
CA TYR A 159 -9.27 13.40 -6.06
C TYR A 159 -10.19 12.78 -7.14
N THR A 160 -10.36 13.40 -8.30
CA THR A 160 -11.20 12.89 -9.39
C THR A 160 -10.51 11.77 -10.17
N VAL A 161 -11.30 11.01 -10.93
CA VAL A 161 -10.79 9.96 -11.85
C VAL A 161 -9.89 10.59 -12.89
N ARG A 162 -8.68 10.06 -13.07
CA ARG A 162 -7.65 10.50 -14.01
C ARG A 162 -7.76 9.78 -15.35
N ALA A 163 -7.02 10.26 -16.34
CA ALA A 163 -6.91 9.66 -17.67
C ALA A 163 -8.27 9.38 -18.35
N LYS A 164 -9.20 10.34 -18.24
CA LYS A 164 -10.46 10.33 -18.97
C LYS A 164 -10.28 10.87 -20.39
N GLU A 165 -9.41 11.85 -20.55
CA GLU A 165 -9.09 12.48 -21.82
C GLU A 165 -8.01 11.67 -22.55
N GLU A 166 -8.08 11.64 -23.87
CA GLU A 166 -7.22 10.79 -24.70
C GLU A 166 -5.73 11.05 -24.50
N GLU A 167 -5.32 12.32 -24.40
CA GLU A 167 -3.91 12.71 -24.19
C GLU A 167 -3.36 12.13 -22.86
N GLU A 168 -4.13 12.26 -21.77
CA GLU A 168 -3.75 11.73 -20.46
C GLU A 168 -3.76 10.18 -20.47
N ALA A 169 -4.68 9.55 -21.18
CA ALA A 169 -4.75 8.11 -21.33
C ALA A 169 -3.52 7.56 -22.09
N GLN A 170 -3.15 8.18 -23.20
CA GLN A 170 -1.96 7.81 -23.98
C GLN A 170 -0.67 8.01 -23.18
N LYS A 171 -0.56 9.11 -22.41
CA LYS A 171 0.57 9.31 -21.50
C LYS A 171 0.62 8.19 -20.46
N LEU A 172 -0.50 7.82 -19.86
CA LEU A 172 -0.57 6.76 -18.85
C LEU A 172 -0.11 5.40 -19.40
N ILE A 173 -0.54 5.04 -20.62
CA ILE A 173 -0.10 3.81 -21.33
C ILE A 173 1.40 3.85 -21.58
N SER A 174 1.92 4.97 -22.07
CA SER A 174 3.35 5.15 -22.33
C SER A 174 4.17 5.05 -21.04
N ASP A 175 3.74 5.72 -19.97
CA ASP A 175 4.43 5.67 -18.68
C ASP A 175 4.41 4.26 -18.08
N ALA A 176 3.30 3.51 -18.21
CA ALA A 176 3.21 2.13 -17.73
C ALA A 176 4.23 1.19 -18.41
N LYS A 177 4.37 1.31 -19.73
CA LYS A 177 5.39 0.58 -20.50
C LYS A 177 6.81 0.99 -20.11
N LEU A 178 7.04 2.29 -19.95
CA LEU A 178 8.34 2.82 -19.55
C LEU A 178 8.78 2.31 -18.18
N LEU A 179 7.83 2.18 -17.22
CA LEU A 179 8.09 1.60 -15.89
C LEU A 179 8.46 0.12 -15.97
N GLU A 180 7.78 -0.65 -16.83
CA GLU A 180 8.11 -2.05 -17.07
C GLU A 180 9.51 -2.18 -17.71
N GLU A 181 9.81 -1.40 -18.75
CA GLU A 181 11.12 -1.36 -19.42
C GLU A 181 12.25 -0.96 -18.46
N ALA A 182 11.97 -0.08 -17.50
CA ALA A 182 12.94 0.29 -16.47
C ALA A 182 13.19 -0.82 -15.43
N GLY A 183 12.39 -1.88 -15.43
CA GLY A 183 12.54 -3.04 -14.55
C GLY A 183 11.69 -3.00 -13.28
N CYS A 184 10.61 -2.21 -13.22
CA CYS A 184 9.63 -2.32 -12.16
C CYS A 184 9.02 -3.73 -12.13
N PHE A 185 8.85 -4.31 -10.93
CA PHE A 185 8.28 -5.66 -10.81
C PHE A 185 6.75 -5.68 -10.82
N GLY A 186 6.10 -4.53 -10.70
CA GLY A 186 4.65 -4.35 -10.71
C GLY A 186 4.28 -2.87 -10.69
N ILE A 187 3.01 -2.57 -10.96
CA ILE A 187 2.48 -1.20 -11.02
C ILE A 187 1.14 -1.14 -10.28
N VAL A 188 0.92 -0.08 -9.51
CA VAL A 188 -0.39 0.30 -9.00
C VAL A 188 -1.04 1.26 -10.01
N LEU A 189 -2.32 1.04 -10.31
CA LEU A 189 -3.16 1.95 -11.08
C LEU A 189 -4.30 2.46 -10.18
N GLU A 190 -4.32 3.77 -9.92
CA GLU A 190 -5.32 4.35 -9.04
C GLU A 190 -6.28 5.28 -9.78
N LYS A 191 -7.59 5.06 -9.51
CA LYS A 191 -8.69 5.97 -9.93
C LYS A 191 -8.65 6.38 -11.41
N ILE A 192 -8.60 5.38 -12.29
CA ILE A 192 -8.64 5.52 -13.76
C ILE A 192 -9.82 4.74 -14.34
N PRO A 193 -10.22 4.99 -15.60
CA PRO A 193 -11.27 4.22 -16.26
C PRO A 193 -10.94 2.72 -16.32
N ALA A 194 -11.90 1.86 -15.97
CA ALA A 194 -11.70 0.40 -15.90
C ALA A 194 -11.26 -0.23 -17.24
N LYS A 195 -11.73 0.29 -18.37
CA LYS A 195 -11.31 -0.18 -19.71
C LYS A 195 -9.83 0.12 -19.97
N LEU A 196 -9.37 1.31 -19.61
CA LEU A 196 -7.98 1.71 -19.74
C LEU A 196 -7.07 0.86 -18.83
N ALA A 197 -7.48 0.63 -17.59
CA ALA A 197 -6.74 -0.25 -16.67
C ALA A 197 -6.62 -1.68 -17.21
N GLN A 198 -7.70 -2.23 -17.81
CA GLN A 198 -7.69 -3.53 -18.46
C GLN A 198 -6.72 -3.58 -19.65
N GLU A 199 -6.72 -2.56 -20.49
CA GLU A 199 -5.82 -2.43 -21.64
C GLU A 199 -4.35 -2.43 -21.18
N ILE A 200 -4.01 -1.60 -20.20
CA ILE A 200 -2.66 -1.54 -19.61
C ILE A 200 -2.28 -2.90 -19.00
N SER A 201 -3.16 -3.50 -18.18
CA SER A 201 -2.87 -4.79 -17.55
C SER A 201 -2.60 -5.90 -18.56
N LYS A 202 -3.31 -5.92 -19.71
CA LYS A 202 -3.08 -6.89 -20.78
C LYS A 202 -1.81 -6.63 -21.59
N SER A 203 -1.37 -5.38 -21.66
CA SER A 203 -0.19 -4.99 -22.45
C SER A 203 1.12 -5.21 -21.73
N LEU A 204 1.11 -5.36 -20.39
CA LEU A 204 2.29 -5.55 -19.57
C LEU A 204 2.47 -7.01 -19.15
N SER A 205 3.71 -7.42 -18.96
CA SER A 205 4.08 -8.73 -18.40
C SER A 205 4.13 -8.72 -16.86
N ILE A 206 4.38 -7.55 -16.26
CA ILE A 206 4.42 -7.35 -14.81
C ILE A 206 3.02 -7.21 -14.21
N PRO A 207 2.81 -7.59 -12.93
CA PRO A 207 1.54 -7.43 -12.23
C PRO A 207 1.03 -5.98 -12.18
N VAL A 208 -0.27 -5.82 -12.44
CA VAL A 208 -0.98 -4.55 -12.33
C VAL A 208 -2.01 -4.66 -11.19
N ILE A 209 -1.85 -3.84 -10.16
CA ILE A 209 -2.70 -3.79 -8.98
C ILE A 209 -3.60 -2.56 -9.07
N GLY A 210 -4.90 -2.74 -8.96
CA GLY A 210 -5.88 -1.65 -9.07
C GLY A 210 -6.38 -1.15 -7.71
N ILE A 211 -6.68 0.15 -7.65
CA ILE A 211 -7.54 0.76 -6.65
C ILE A 211 -8.44 1.79 -7.33
N GLY A 212 -9.75 1.54 -7.36
CA GLY A 212 -10.66 2.37 -8.16
C GLY A 212 -10.38 2.32 -9.67
N ALA A 213 -9.79 1.23 -10.17
CA ALA A 213 -9.42 1.02 -11.57
C ALA A 213 -10.16 -0.16 -12.23
N GLY A 214 -11.25 -0.64 -11.62
CA GLY A 214 -12.04 -1.78 -12.11
C GLY A 214 -11.46 -3.13 -11.72
N SER A 215 -12.13 -4.22 -12.15
CA SER A 215 -11.81 -5.60 -11.74
C SER A 215 -10.91 -6.35 -12.72
N GLN A 216 -10.66 -5.80 -13.91
CA GLN A 216 -9.95 -6.48 -15.00
C GLN A 216 -8.43 -6.18 -14.98
N VAL A 217 -7.86 -6.17 -13.79
CA VAL A 217 -6.42 -6.06 -13.49
C VAL A 217 -5.97 -7.30 -12.70
N ASP A 218 -4.68 -7.45 -12.46
CA ASP A 218 -4.11 -8.67 -11.87
C ASP A 218 -4.31 -8.76 -10.36
N GLY A 219 -4.57 -7.64 -9.68
CA GLY A 219 -4.82 -7.61 -8.24
C GLY A 219 -5.54 -6.35 -7.80
N GLN A 220 -5.82 -6.25 -6.50
CA GLN A 220 -6.48 -5.09 -5.89
C GLN A 220 -5.77 -4.70 -4.59
N VAL A 221 -5.72 -3.38 -4.33
CA VAL A 221 -5.27 -2.85 -3.05
C VAL A 221 -6.35 -1.97 -2.42
N LEU A 222 -6.46 -2.01 -1.09
CA LEU A 222 -7.25 -1.08 -0.29
C LEU A 222 -6.44 -0.62 0.92
N VAL A 223 -6.79 0.55 1.42
CA VAL A 223 -6.35 1.01 2.75
C VAL A 223 -7.10 0.17 3.80
N LEU A 224 -6.34 -0.49 4.69
CA LEU A 224 -6.92 -1.42 5.68
C LEU A 224 -7.97 -0.75 6.58
N HIS A 225 -7.70 0.46 7.06
CA HIS A 225 -8.61 1.22 7.91
C HIS A 225 -9.95 1.51 7.23
N ASP A 226 -9.92 1.80 5.92
CA ASP A 226 -11.12 2.04 5.13
C ASP A 226 -11.89 0.74 4.89
N MET A 227 -11.19 -0.34 4.53
CA MET A 227 -11.77 -1.66 4.30
C MET A 227 -12.44 -2.23 5.56
N LEU A 228 -11.85 -2.01 6.73
CA LEU A 228 -12.40 -2.44 8.02
C LEU A 228 -13.47 -1.48 8.57
N GLY A 229 -13.75 -0.36 7.90
CA GLY A 229 -14.76 0.61 8.35
C GLY A 229 -14.36 1.38 9.60
N MET A 230 -13.06 1.56 9.86
CA MET A 230 -12.57 2.40 10.95
C MET A 230 -12.69 3.89 10.60
N ASN A 231 -12.47 4.24 9.33
CA ASN A 231 -12.65 5.59 8.81
C ASN A 231 -14.11 5.78 8.37
N HIS A 232 -14.95 6.25 9.28
CA HIS A 232 -16.40 6.33 9.10
C HIS A 232 -16.79 7.31 7.98
N ASP A 233 -16.10 8.42 7.85
CA ASP A 233 -16.49 9.53 6.95
C ASP A 233 -16.00 9.33 5.51
N PHE A 234 -15.08 8.39 5.28
CA PHE A 234 -14.54 8.12 3.95
C PHE A 234 -15.30 6.98 3.26
N ASN A 235 -16.13 7.32 2.26
CA ASN A 235 -16.96 6.34 1.56
C ASN A 235 -16.96 6.54 0.02
N PRO A 236 -15.81 6.42 -0.65
CA PRO A 236 -15.75 6.54 -2.11
C PRO A 236 -16.39 5.33 -2.80
N ARG A 237 -16.85 5.53 -4.04
CA ARG A 237 -17.55 4.49 -4.84
C ARG A 237 -16.77 3.18 -4.97
N PHE A 238 -15.44 3.21 -4.99
CA PHE A 238 -14.59 2.03 -5.18
C PHE A 238 -14.35 1.23 -3.89
N LEU A 239 -14.68 1.79 -2.72
CA LEU A 239 -14.47 1.14 -1.43
C LEU A 239 -15.62 0.16 -1.14
N ARG A 240 -15.25 -1.07 -0.78
CA ARG A 240 -16.14 -2.02 -0.11
C ARG A 240 -15.67 -2.18 1.33
N ARG A 241 -16.55 -1.90 2.27
CA ARG A 241 -16.30 -2.22 3.67
C ARG A 241 -16.64 -3.68 3.94
N TYR A 242 -15.76 -4.39 4.60
CA TYR A 242 -15.93 -5.78 5.00
C TYR A 242 -16.30 -5.92 6.46
N LEU A 243 -16.03 -4.89 7.27
CA LEU A 243 -16.43 -4.76 8.68
C LEU A 243 -16.89 -3.33 8.95
N ASN A 244 -17.43 -3.09 10.13
CA ASN A 244 -17.78 -1.77 10.64
C ASN A 244 -17.14 -1.57 12.02
N LEU A 245 -15.80 -1.54 12.05
CA LEU A 245 -15.06 -1.45 13.32
C LEU A 245 -15.25 -0.13 14.03
N TYR A 246 -15.65 0.94 13.37
CA TYR A 246 -15.98 2.20 14.04
C TYR A 246 -17.07 2.01 15.09
N ASP A 247 -18.18 1.37 14.73
CA ASP A 247 -19.30 1.15 15.64
C ASP A 247 -18.97 0.07 16.70
N GLU A 248 -18.29 -0.99 16.30
CA GLU A 248 -17.90 -2.07 17.21
C GLU A 248 -16.91 -1.57 18.29
N ILE A 249 -15.88 -0.84 17.91
CA ILE A 249 -14.92 -0.24 18.84
C ILE A 249 -15.62 0.78 19.74
N THR A 250 -16.46 1.65 19.16
CA THR A 250 -17.22 2.65 19.92
C THR A 250 -18.11 1.98 20.98
N THR A 251 -18.78 0.90 20.59
CA THR A 251 -19.65 0.13 21.51
C THR A 251 -18.85 -0.53 22.62
N GLY A 252 -17.72 -1.17 22.27
CA GLY A 252 -16.81 -1.77 23.25
C GLY A 252 -16.25 -0.75 24.25
N VAL A 253 -15.84 0.42 23.75
CA VAL A 253 -15.33 1.50 24.62
C VAL A 253 -16.42 2.04 25.55
N LYS A 254 -17.65 2.22 25.05
CA LYS A 254 -18.79 2.65 25.88
C LYS A 254 -19.09 1.65 26.98
N LYS A 255 -19.05 0.34 26.67
CA LYS A 255 -19.24 -0.72 27.66
C LYS A 255 -18.13 -0.65 28.73
N TYR A 256 -16.87 -0.60 28.35
CA TYR A 256 -15.75 -0.47 29.28
C TYR A 256 -15.92 0.76 30.22
N ILE A 257 -16.31 1.92 29.65
CA ILE A 257 -16.58 3.13 30.45
C ILE A 257 -17.70 2.89 31.47
N SER A 258 -18.76 2.20 31.06
CA SER A 258 -19.89 1.86 31.97
C SER A 258 -19.42 0.95 33.10
N ASP A 259 -18.69 -0.12 32.77
CA ASP A 259 -18.24 -1.13 33.72
C ASP A 259 -17.31 -0.50 34.79
N VAL A 260 -16.37 0.36 34.34
CA VAL A 260 -15.48 1.12 35.26
C VAL A 260 -16.29 2.05 36.17
N LYS A 261 -17.24 2.82 35.61
CA LYS A 261 -18.01 3.80 36.40
C LYS A 261 -18.97 3.15 37.40
N ASN A 262 -19.43 1.93 37.13
CA ASN A 262 -20.30 1.16 38.00
C ASN A 262 -19.54 0.23 38.95
N SER A 263 -18.18 0.28 38.96
CA SER A 263 -17.31 -0.60 39.74
C SER A 263 -17.50 -2.10 39.43
N ASP A 264 -17.90 -2.42 38.22
CA ASP A 264 -18.04 -3.80 37.72
C ASP A 264 -16.70 -4.30 37.14
N PHE A 265 -15.81 -3.40 36.69
CA PHE A 265 -14.46 -3.70 36.25
C PHE A 265 -13.43 -2.88 37.08
N PRO A 266 -12.38 -3.52 37.64
CA PRO A 266 -12.16 -4.97 37.74
C PRO A 266 -13.07 -5.61 38.80
N ASN A 267 -13.64 -6.79 38.49
CA ASN A 267 -14.38 -7.59 39.45
C ASN A 267 -13.41 -8.46 40.30
N LYS A 268 -13.96 -9.31 41.20
CA LYS A 268 -13.14 -10.11 42.14
C LYS A 268 -12.20 -11.09 41.47
N ASP A 269 -12.54 -11.56 40.25
CA ASP A 269 -11.73 -12.53 39.51
C ASP A 269 -10.63 -11.83 38.66
N GLU A 270 -10.69 -10.52 38.55
CA GLU A 270 -9.77 -9.69 37.76
C GLU A 270 -8.79 -8.88 38.67
N GLN A 271 -8.81 -9.10 39.99
CA GLN A 271 -7.94 -8.45 40.98
C GLN A 271 -6.82 -9.39 41.43
N TYR A 272 -5.68 -8.82 41.84
CA TYR A 272 -4.54 -9.53 42.44
C TYR A 272 -4.48 -9.33 43.96
#